data_ea16cdda8a2f1935151564bfa1132a38
#
_entry.id   ea16cdda8a2f1935151564bfa1132a38
#
_cell.length_a   1.000
_cell.length_b   1.000
_cell.length_c   1.000
_cell.angle_alpha   90.00
_cell.angle_beta   90.00
_cell.angle_gamma   90.00
#
_symmetry.space_group_name_H-M   'P 1'
#
loop_
_entity.id
_entity.type
_entity.pdbx_description
1 polymer ?
#
loop_
_entity_poly.entity_id
_entity_poly.type
_entity_poly.pdbx_seq_one_letter_code
_entity_poly.pdbx_strand_id
1 'polypeptide(L)'
;MTIKQLFLDTKKIKDQSKHEFEGWIINNRGNDKIRFLSLNDGSTINTLQLVVKDKDIKKFNIDKISLGTSVKVSGLLLLTPKAAQPFELVVNNLEVINLVDESFPIQKKETTVDFLREIPHLRHRTNLIKAIMLIRNGLTFEIHNYFQHHDFVNIAAPIITSNDGEGAGETLNVNTNSKEPFFNQNAFLGVTGQLHAEAYAQGLKKVYTFAPTFRAEQSHTSRHLAEFWMVEPEVAFYNLKDVIYLADDLLKAVISSVLKKYPDEMKLLDSLKNNELISTLNRFLDNKLTIMEYKEAVKLLEPKKDQFEEKNIFFGMDLSSEHEKYIAEKIVNGPVAIINYPKELKAFYMYQNDDKKTVAAFDLLVPGIGELIGGSQRESRYEKLEERLKELKIKQEPLQWYLDLRKFGYAPSSGFGIGFERLVMYVTGMANIRDVIPFPRTPGNLKM
;
A
#
# COMPACT_ATOMS: atom_id res chain seq x y z
N MET A 1 11.04 -21.75 -16.32
CA MET A 1 11.82 -21.15 -15.19
C MET A 1 11.81 -19.65 -15.37
N THR A 2 11.62 -18.85 -14.30
CA THR A 2 11.72 -17.39 -14.38
C THR A 2 13.14 -16.92 -14.04
N ILE A 3 13.47 -15.66 -14.42
CA ILE A 3 14.75 -15.05 -14.04
C ILE A 3 14.87 -14.97 -12.51
N LYS A 4 13.76 -14.69 -11.79
CA LYS A 4 13.73 -14.74 -10.32
C LYS A 4 14.15 -16.12 -9.78
N GLN A 5 13.56 -17.20 -10.33
CA GLN A 5 13.91 -18.56 -9.92
C GLN A 5 15.37 -18.90 -10.21
N LEU A 6 15.91 -18.40 -11.33
CA LEU A 6 17.30 -18.56 -11.69
C LEU A 6 18.24 -17.98 -10.61
N PHE A 7 17.94 -16.76 -10.09
CA PHE A 7 18.72 -16.14 -9.02
C PHE A 7 18.57 -16.86 -7.67
N LEU A 8 17.36 -17.34 -7.35
CA LEU A 8 17.10 -18.05 -6.10
C LEU A 8 17.77 -19.45 -6.06
N ASP A 9 17.76 -20.14 -7.18
CA ASP A 9 18.22 -21.54 -7.30
C ASP A 9 19.61 -21.68 -7.91
N THR A 10 20.45 -20.63 -7.89
CA THR A 10 21.76 -20.59 -8.54
C THR A 10 22.60 -21.84 -8.25
N LYS A 11 22.55 -22.40 -7.04
CA LYS A 11 23.27 -23.62 -6.65
C LYS A 11 22.78 -24.91 -7.30
N LYS A 12 21.54 -24.92 -7.82
CA LYS A 12 20.91 -26.09 -8.46
C LYS A 12 21.10 -26.09 -9.98
N ILE A 13 21.58 -25.00 -10.56
CA ILE A 13 21.71 -24.82 -11.99
C ILE A 13 22.94 -25.57 -12.47
N LYS A 14 22.76 -26.39 -13.52
CA LYS A 14 23.85 -27.03 -14.23
C LYS A 14 24.49 -26.07 -15.21
N ASP A 15 25.81 -25.97 -15.16
CA ASP A 15 26.58 -25.26 -16.19
C ASP A 15 26.32 -25.88 -17.57
N GLN A 16 26.27 -25.02 -18.61
CA GLN A 16 25.96 -25.40 -20.00
C GLN A 16 24.59 -26.06 -20.20
N SER A 17 23.64 -25.83 -19.29
CA SER A 17 22.27 -26.30 -19.44
C SER A 17 21.51 -25.46 -20.47
N LYS A 18 20.59 -26.12 -21.23
CA LYS A 18 19.73 -25.44 -22.20
C LYS A 18 18.56 -24.78 -21.49
N HIS A 19 18.32 -23.50 -21.78
CA HIS A 19 17.20 -22.73 -21.24
C HIS A 19 16.55 -21.88 -22.31
N GLU A 20 15.28 -21.58 -22.08
CA GLU A 20 14.47 -20.67 -22.87
C GLU A 20 13.81 -19.62 -21.95
N PHE A 21 13.83 -18.35 -22.40
CA PHE A 21 13.22 -17.23 -21.70
C PHE A 21 12.47 -16.34 -22.66
N GLU A 22 11.43 -15.71 -22.16
CA GLU A 22 10.66 -14.65 -22.84
C GLU A 22 10.72 -13.38 -21.99
N GLY A 23 10.74 -12.22 -22.63
CA GLY A 23 10.81 -10.96 -21.89
C GLY A 23 11.14 -9.76 -22.76
N TRP A 24 11.54 -8.71 -22.12
CA TRP A 24 11.87 -7.42 -22.74
C TRP A 24 13.34 -7.11 -22.61
N ILE A 25 13.92 -6.58 -23.70
CA ILE A 25 15.29 -6.09 -23.69
C ILE A 25 15.37 -4.75 -22.94
N ILE A 26 16.22 -4.71 -21.93
CA ILE A 26 16.45 -3.51 -21.11
C ILE A 26 17.71 -2.75 -21.55
N ASN A 27 18.68 -3.45 -22.15
CA ASN A 27 19.88 -2.84 -22.67
C ASN A 27 20.46 -3.67 -23.81
N ASN A 28 21.10 -3.00 -24.77
CA ASN A 28 21.88 -3.61 -25.86
C ASN A 28 23.20 -2.85 -25.99
N ARG A 29 24.33 -3.54 -25.79
CA ARG A 29 25.68 -2.96 -25.83
C ARG A 29 26.67 -3.93 -26.45
N GLY A 30 27.79 -3.42 -26.93
CA GLY A 30 28.85 -4.23 -27.52
C GLY A 30 29.28 -3.70 -28.90
N ASN A 31 29.87 -4.56 -29.68
CA ASN A 31 30.41 -4.27 -31.02
C ASN A 31 30.01 -5.38 -32.01
N ASP A 32 30.52 -5.34 -33.23
CA ASP A 32 30.22 -6.28 -34.30
C ASP A 32 30.73 -7.72 -34.07
N LYS A 33 31.59 -7.93 -33.06
CA LYS A 33 32.08 -9.27 -32.69
C LYS A 33 31.29 -9.91 -31.56
N ILE A 34 30.75 -9.11 -30.65
CA ILE A 34 30.01 -9.60 -29.50
C ILE A 34 29.02 -8.54 -28.99
N ARG A 35 27.77 -8.96 -28.77
CA ARG A 35 26.73 -8.13 -28.18
C ARG A 35 26.26 -8.74 -26.86
N PHE A 36 26.00 -7.85 -25.91
CA PHE A 36 25.43 -8.15 -24.61
C PHE A 36 24.07 -7.47 -24.50
N LEU A 37 23.02 -8.28 -24.41
CA LEU A 37 21.67 -7.77 -24.16
C LEU A 37 21.27 -8.11 -22.74
N SER A 38 20.55 -7.20 -22.08
CA SER A 38 19.97 -7.47 -20.77
C SER A 38 18.49 -7.80 -20.95
N LEU A 39 18.08 -9.01 -20.59
CA LEU A 39 16.69 -9.48 -20.65
C LEU A 39 16.05 -9.37 -19.27
N ASN A 40 14.82 -8.88 -19.21
CA ASN A 40 14.00 -8.92 -18.01
C ASN A 40 12.64 -9.56 -18.34
N ASP A 41 12.23 -10.57 -17.59
CA ASP A 41 10.98 -11.30 -17.76
C ASP A 41 9.82 -10.79 -16.88
N GLY A 42 10.04 -9.70 -16.13
CA GLY A 42 9.06 -9.12 -15.21
C GLY A 42 9.00 -9.75 -13.82
N SER A 43 9.63 -10.90 -13.60
CA SER A 43 9.56 -11.63 -12.34
C SER A 43 10.40 -11.01 -11.21
N THR A 44 11.39 -10.18 -11.54
CA THR A 44 12.31 -9.49 -10.64
C THR A 44 12.82 -8.19 -11.30
N ILE A 45 13.48 -7.33 -10.54
CA ILE A 45 14.22 -6.17 -11.09
C ILE A 45 15.54 -6.60 -11.74
N ASN A 46 16.08 -7.78 -11.42
CA ASN A 46 17.30 -8.30 -11.98
C ASN A 46 17.11 -8.65 -13.48
N THR A 47 18.21 -8.70 -14.21
CA THR A 47 18.25 -9.02 -15.63
C THR A 47 19.12 -10.22 -15.90
N LEU A 48 18.79 -11.02 -16.92
CA LEU A 48 19.66 -12.05 -17.46
C LEU A 48 20.51 -11.46 -18.58
N GLN A 49 21.84 -11.61 -18.49
CA GLN A 49 22.72 -11.23 -19.57
C GLN A 49 22.69 -12.26 -20.68
N LEU A 50 22.33 -11.83 -21.89
CA LEU A 50 22.39 -12.60 -23.12
C LEU A 50 23.67 -12.26 -23.85
N VAL A 51 24.40 -13.28 -24.30
CA VAL A 51 25.64 -13.12 -25.08
C VAL A 51 25.38 -13.58 -26.52
N VAL A 52 25.46 -12.66 -27.47
CA VAL A 52 25.30 -12.92 -28.91
C VAL A 52 26.64 -12.74 -29.60
N LYS A 53 27.12 -13.79 -30.28
CA LYS A 53 28.44 -13.79 -30.94
C LYS A 53 28.32 -13.38 -32.41
N ASP A 54 29.42 -12.89 -32.96
CA ASP A 54 29.70 -12.41 -34.30
C ASP A 54 28.68 -12.79 -35.40
N LYS A 55 28.69 -14.07 -35.84
CA LYS A 55 27.80 -14.60 -36.89
C LYS A 55 26.29 -14.47 -36.57
N ASP A 56 25.94 -14.48 -35.31
CA ASP A 56 24.57 -14.46 -34.85
C ASP A 56 24.03 -13.03 -34.73
N ILE A 57 24.90 -12.00 -34.65
CA ILE A 57 24.51 -10.59 -34.58
C ILE A 57 23.73 -10.18 -35.82
N LYS A 58 24.26 -10.50 -37.02
CA LYS A 58 23.60 -10.25 -38.30
C LYS A 58 22.38 -11.15 -38.50
N LYS A 59 22.51 -12.44 -38.15
CA LYS A 59 21.44 -13.43 -38.24
C LYS A 59 20.17 -13.01 -37.52
N PHE A 60 20.31 -12.46 -36.32
CA PHE A 60 19.18 -12.03 -35.49
C PHE A 60 18.85 -10.55 -35.61
N ASN A 61 19.49 -9.80 -36.49
CA ASN A 61 19.31 -8.34 -36.67
C ASN A 61 19.42 -7.57 -35.33
N ILE A 62 20.44 -7.90 -34.52
CA ILE A 62 20.60 -7.38 -33.16
C ILE A 62 20.68 -5.85 -33.13
N ASP A 63 21.15 -5.21 -34.17
CA ASP A 63 21.23 -3.74 -34.26
C ASP A 63 19.86 -3.04 -34.26
N LYS A 64 18.78 -3.73 -34.64
CA LYS A 64 17.40 -3.24 -34.58
C LYS A 64 16.73 -3.44 -33.23
N ILE A 65 17.36 -4.21 -32.34
CA ILE A 65 16.82 -4.52 -31.02
C ILE A 65 17.15 -3.40 -30.06
N SER A 66 16.15 -2.60 -29.71
CA SER A 66 16.24 -1.49 -28.77
C SER A 66 15.61 -1.83 -27.42
N LEU A 67 15.78 -0.95 -26.43
CA LEU A 67 15.16 -1.02 -25.12
C LEU A 67 13.63 -1.12 -25.26
N GLY A 68 13.03 -2.12 -24.61
CA GLY A 68 11.59 -2.38 -24.66
C GLY A 68 11.16 -3.41 -25.68
N THR A 69 12.02 -3.82 -26.63
CA THR A 69 11.73 -4.90 -27.59
C THR A 69 11.42 -6.19 -26.86
N SER A 70 10.33 -6.85 -27.24
CA SER A 70 9.97 -8.17 -26.69
C SER A 70 10.59 -9.29 -27.52
N VAL A 71 11.18 -10.27 -26.85
CA VAL A 71 11.90 -11.37 -27.47
C VAL A 71 11.62 -12.69 -26.78
N LYS A 72 11.77 -13.76 -27.56
CA LYS A 72 11.93 -15.14 -27.09
C LYS A 72 13.35 -15.58 -27.39
N VAL A 73 14.06 -16.11 -26.40
CA VAL A 73 15.47 -16.47 -26.54
C VAL A 73 15.75 -17.83 -25.94
N SER A 74 16.55 -18.64 -26.64
CA SER A 74 17.05 -19.90 -26.11
C SER A 74 18.57 -20.01 -26.30
N GLY A 75 19.22 -20.72 -25.38
CA GLY A 75 20.66 -20.85 -25.40
C GLY A 75 21.21 -21.75 -24.30
N LEU A 76 22.52 -21.68 -24.15
CA LEU A 76 23.25 -22.38 -23.08
C LEU A 76 23.51 -21.40 -21.93
N LEU A 77 23.04 -21.74 -20.74
CA LEU A 77 23.31 -21.00 -19.53
C LEU A 77 24.70 -21.36 -19.00
N LEU A 78 25.57 -20.38 -18.93
CA LEU A 78 26.94 -20.54 -18.38
C LEU A 78 27.00 -19.94 -16.98
N LEU A 79 27.62 -20.66 -16.05
CA LEU A 79 27.92 -20.15 -14.73
C LEU A 79 29.14 -19.23 -14.79
N THR A 80 29.01 -18.04 -14.27
CA THR A 80 30.06 -16.99 -14.26
C THR A 80 30.30 -16.47 -12.84
N PRO A 81 30.74 -17.32 -11.88
CA PRO A 81 30.78 -16.97 -10.46
C PRO A 81 31.77 -15.82 -10.10
N LYS A 82 32.67 -15.47 -11.01
CA LYS A 82 33.60 -14.36 -10.83
C LYS A 82 33.19 -13.08 -11.54
N ALA A 83 32.10 -13.11 -12.31
CA ALA A 83 31.56 -11.93 -13.00
C ALA A 83 30.55 -11.17 -12.12
N ALA A 84 30.14 -9.98 -12.57
CA ALA A 84 29.14 -9.18 -11.88
C ALA A 84 27.76 -9.88 -11.76
N GLN A 85 27.44 -10.77 -12.71
CA GLN A 85 26.28 -11.68 -12.63
C GLN A 85 26.79 -13.11 -12.52
N PRO A 86 26.10 -13.98 -11.74
CA PRO A 86 26.56 -15.36 -11.50
C PRO A 86 26.38 -16.29 -12.69
N PHE A 87 25.68 -15.85 -13.75
CA PHE A 87 25.41 -16.60 -14.97
C PHE A 87 25.14 -15.68 -16.15
N GLU A 88 25.29 -16.23 -17.34
CA GLU A 88 24.91 -15.60 -18.61
C GLU A 88 24.33 -16.65 -19.59
N LEU A 89 23.48 -16.23 -20.51
CA LEU A 89 22.92 -17.09 -21.56
C LEU A 89 23.65 -16.84 -22.87
N VAL A 90 24.42 -17.82 -23.35
CA VAL A 90 24.96 -17.80 -24.71
C VAL A 90 23.85 -18.17 -25.67
N VAL A 91 23.43 -17.20 -26.48
CA VAL A 91 22.24 -17.30 -27.34
C VAL A 91 22.51 -18.24 -28.52
N ASN A 92 21.62 -19.23 -28.71
CA ASN A 92 21.60 -20.12 -29.87
C ASN A 92 20.46 -19.74 -30.83
N ASN A 93 19.33 -19.26 -30.28
CA ASN A 93 18.22 -18.75 -31.05
C ASN A 93 17.62 -17.53 -30.39
N LEU A 94 17.22 -16.54 -31.18
CA LEU A 94 16.52 -15.35 -30.75
C LEU A 94 15.43 -15.01 -31.77
N GLU A 95 14.20 -14.94 -31.28
CA GLU A 95 13.04 -14.51 -32.02
C GLU A 95 12.58 -13.15 -31.48
N VAL A 96 12.47 -12.17 -32.36
CA VAL A 96 11.87 -10.88 -32.03
C VAL A 96 10.36 -11.02 -32.16
N ILE A 97 9.65 -10.91 -31.04
CA ILE A 97 8.18 -10.97 -30.99
C ILE A 97 7.61 -9.65 -31.50
N ASN A 98 8.10 -8.53 -30.94
CA ASN A 98 7.70 -7.20 -31.37
C ASN A 98 8.82 -6.17 -31.13
N LEU A 99 9.16 -5.40 -32.17
CA LEU A 99 10.08 -4.28 -32.06
C LEU A 99 9.41 -3.09 -31.39
N VAL A 100 10.21 -2.33 -30.68
CA VAL A 100 9.77 -1.07 -30.09
C VAL A 100 9.76 0.03 -31.15
N ASP A 101 8.68 0.80 -31.21
CA ASP A 101 8.59 2.02 -32.01
C ASP A 101 9.55 3.11 -31.49
N GLU A 102 10.06 3.94 -32.39
CA GLU A 102 11.00 5.01 -32.06
C GLU A 102 10.41 6.06 -31.09
N SER A 103 9.09 6.18 -31.04
CA SER A 103 8.35 7.06 -30.13
C SER A 103 8.29 6.56 -28.68
N PHE A 104 8.84 5.37 -28.36
CA PHE A 104 8.79 4.81 -27.02
C PHE A 104 9.41 5.78 -25.99
N PRO A 105 8.62 6.25 -25.01
CA PRO A 105 9.03 7.40 -24.18
C PRO A 105 10.08 7.07 -23.13
N ILE A 106 10.25 5.78 -22.77
CA ILE A 106 11.24 5.36 -21.77
C ILE A 106 12.56 5.08 -22.47
N GLN A 107 13.54 5.92 -22.19
CA GLN A 107 14.86 5.85 -22.79
C GLN A 107 15.92 5.47 -21.73
N LYS A 108 17.18 5.29 -22.17
CA LYS A 108 18.33 5.01 -21.26
C LYS A 108 18.63 6.15 -20.29
N LYS A 109 18.20 7.36 -20.59
CA LYS A 109 18.35 8.50 -19.68
C LYS A 109 17.46 8.30 -18.46
N GLU A 110 17.92 8.81 -17.33
CA GLU A 110 17.12 8.85 -16.10
C GLU A 110 15.79 9.57 -16.36
N THR A 111 14.71 8.90 -15.99
CA THR A 111 13.35 9.40 -16.21
C THR A 111 12.81 9.89 -14.89
N THR A 112 12.37 11.15 -14.84
CA THR A 112 11.81 11.72 -13.60
C THR A 112 10.51 11.03 -13.20
N VAL A 113 10.24 10.96 -11.89
CA VAL A 113 9.01 10.36 -11.38
C VAL A 113 7.78 11.13 -11.86
N ASP A 114 7.88 12.45 -11.99
CA ASP A 114 6.79 13.30 -12.51
C ASP A 114 6.41 12.92 -13.94
N PHE A 115 7.40 12.73 -14.82
CA PHE A 115 7.15 12.25 -16.18
C PHE A 115 6.51 10.85 -16.17
N LEU A 116 6.94 9.95 -15.28
CA LEU A 116 6.37 8.61 -15.16
C LEU A 116 4.88 8.63 -14.75
N ARG A 117 4.42 9.67 -14.06
CA ARG A 117 2.99 9.87 -13.74
C ARG A 117 2.15 10.21 -14.96
N GLU A 118 2.75 10.79 -16.01
CA GLU A 118 2.05 11.09 -17.26
C GLU A 118 1.82 9.83 -18.12
N ILE A 119 2.60 8.78 -17.92
CA ILE A 119 2.56 7.52 -18.67
C ILE A 119 2.32 6.30 -17.78
N PRO A 120 1.23 6.26 -16.97
CA PRO A 120 1.00 5.20 -15.98
C PRO A 120 0.97 3.80 -16.59
N HIS A 121 0.53 3.66 -17.85
CA HIS A 121 0.49 2.40 -18.61
C HIS A 121 1.87 1.88 -19.07
N LEU A 122 2.93 2.67 -18.96
CA LEU A 122 4.30 2.28 -19.36
C LEU A 122 5.29 2.32 -18.21
N ARG A 123 5.04 3.11 -17.16
CA ARG A 123 6.00 3.38 -16.09
C ARG A 123 6.53 2.14 -15.36
N HIS A 124 5.74 1.04 -15.34
CA HIS A 124 6.15 -0.24 -14.75
C HIS A 124 7.30 -0.92 -15.50
N ARG A 125 7.68 -0.43 -16.68
CA ARG A 125 8.87 -0.88 -17.41
C ARG A 125 10.18 -0.31 -16.84
N THR A 126 10.11 0.66 -15.92
CA THR A 126 11.27 1.14 -15.15
C THR A 126 11.50 0.26 -13.92
N ASN A 127 12.78 0.13 -13.49
CA ASN A 127 13.11 -0.67 -12.32
C ASN A 127 12.49 -0.11 -11.04
N LEU A 128 12.41 1.23 -10.91
CA LEU A 128 11.79 1.88 -9.76
C LEU A 128 10.34 1.42 -9.58
N ILE A 129 9.49 1.64 -10.58
CA ILE A 129 8.06 1.32 -10.47
C ILE A 129 7.85 -0.19 -10.41
N LYS A 130 8.68 -0.98 -11.10
CA LYS A 130 8.64 -2.45 -10.98
C LYS A 130 8.92 -2.91 -9.55
N ALA A 131 9.97 -2.38 -8.91
CA ALA A 131 10.29 -2.70 -7.51
C ALA A 131 9.12 -2.36 -6.59
N ILE A 132 8.53 -1.16 -6.73
CA ILE A 132 7.36 -0.75 -5.95
C ILE A 132 6.18 -1.71 -6.15
N MET A 133 5.88 -2.10 -7.39
CA MET A 133 4.77 -3.02 -7.68
C MET A 133 5.01 -4.44 -7.15
N LEU A 134 6.25 -4.93 -7.19
CA LEU A 134 6.62 -6.21 -6.59
C LEU A 134 6.50 -6.18 -5.05
N ILE A 135 6.94 -5.10 -4.41
CA ILE A 135 6.75 -4.88 -2.97
C ILE A 135 5.26 -4.77 -2.62
N ARG A 136 4.48 -4.00 -3.40
CA ARG A 136 3.02 -3.90 -3.23
C ARG A 136 2.36 -5.27 -3.28
N ASN A 137 2.69 -6.08 -4.29
CA ASN A 137 2.19 -7.46 -4.39
C ASN A 137 2.60 -8.30 -3.17
N GLY A 138 3.85 -8.16 -2.73
CA GLY A 138 4.35 -8.86 -1.53
C GLY A 138 3.56 -8.50 -0.28
N LEU A 139 3.34 -7.21 -0.04
CA LEU A 139 2.53 -6.73 1.09
C LEU A 139 1.10 -7.25 1.03
N THR A 140 0.46 -7.24 -0.15
CA THR A 140 -0.89 -7.81 -0.34
C THR A 140 -0.94 -9.27 0.12
N PHE A 141 0.01 -10.08 -0.37
CA PHE A 141 0.07 -11.49 -0.01
C PHE A 141 0.32 -11.71 1.48
N GLU A 142 1.27 -10.98 2.07
CA GLU A 142 1.63 -11.14 3.48
C GLU A 142 0.51 -10.66 4.43
N ILE A 143 -0.27 -9.65 4.06
CA ILE A 143 -1.46 -9.23 4.81
C ILE A 143 -2.49 -10.36 4.84
N HIS A 144 -2.84 -10.94 3.68
CA HIS A 144 -3.76 -12.08 3.64
C HIS A 144 -3.21 -13.27 4.42
N ASN A 145 -1.92 -13.58 4.26
CA ASN A 145 -1.25 -14.67 4.95
C ASN A 145 -1.29 -14.50 6.47
N TYR A 146 -0.99 -13.29 6.97
CA TYR A 146 -1.08 -12.96 8.38
C TYR A 146 -2.48 -13.23 8.94
N PHE A 147 -3.51 -12.67 8.32
CA PHE A 147 -4.87 -12.82 8.79
C PHE A 147 -5.36 -14.27 8.75
N GLN A 148 -5.04 -15.01 7.69
CA GLN A 148 -5.41 -16.43 7.59
C GLN A 148 -4.74 -17.28 8.68
N HIS A 149 -3.47 -17.01 9.02
CA HIS A 149 -2.78 -17.72 10.11
C HIS A 149 -3.27 -17.35 11.51
N HIS A 150 -4.02 -16.25 11.65
CA HIS A 150 -4.61 -15.81 12.91
C HIS A 150 -6.12 -16.05 12.99
N ASP A 151 -6.65 -16.94 12.13
CA ASP A 151 -8.06 -17.36 12.09
C ASP A 151 -9.04 -16.21 11.75
N PHE A 152 -8.60 -15.23 10.96
CA PHE A 152 -9.49 -14.21 10.42
C PHE A 152 -10.19 -14.68 9.15
N VAL A 153 -11.48 -14.35 9.02
CA VAL A 153 -12.27 -14.58 7.82
C VAL A 153 -12.28 -13.31 6.96
N ASN A 154 -11.92 -13.44 5.69
CA ASN A 154 -12.04 -12.34 4.74
C ASN A 154 -13.50 -12.11 4.36
N ILE A 155 -14.00 -10.87 4.51
CA ILE A 155 -15.37 -10.48 4.20
C ILE A 155 -15.37 -9.61 2.93
N ALA A 156 -16.13 -10.01 1.93
CA ALA A 156 -16.39 -9.22 0.74
C ALA A 156 -17.45 -8.16 1.06
N ALA A 157 -17.04 -7.05 1.70
CA ALA A 157 -17.94 -5.93 1.93
C ALA A 157 -18.38 -5.32 0.61
N PRO A 158 -19.65 -4.86 0.49
CA PRO A 158 -20.14 -4.26 -0.73
C PRO A 158 -19.44 -2.93 -1.02
N ILE A 159 -19.05 -2.74 -2.28
CA ILE A 159 -18.47 -1.48 -2.76
C ILE A 159 -19.54 -0.43 -3.02
N ILE A 160 -20.73 -0.87 -3.42
CA ILE A 160 -21.88 0.02 -3.62
C ILE A 160 -22.71 0.03 -2.35
N THR A 161 -22.99 1.21 -1.82
CA THR A 161 -23.71 1.40 -0.56
C THR A 161 -24.77 2.47 -0.67
N SER A 162 -25.74 2.46 0.23
CA SER A 162 -26.77 3.51 0.36
C SER A 162 -26.43 4.54 1.45
N ASN A 163 -25.33 4.37 2.17
CA ASN A 163 -24.95 5.26 3.25
C ASN A 163 -23.48 5.66 3.19
N ASP A 164 -23.18 6.77 3.86
CA ASP A 164 -21.84 7.21 4.17
C ASP A 164 -21.42 6.60 5.51
N GLY A 165 -20.58 5.59 5.45
CA GLY A 165 -20.12 4.83 6.62
C GLY A 165 -19.35 5.65 7.66
N GLU A 166 -18.86 6.84 7.33
CA GLU A 166 -18.09 7.71 8.22
C GLU A 166 -18.82 9.01 8.60
N GLY A 167 -19.91 9.35 7.88
CA GLY A 167 -20.67 10.58 8.10
C GLY A 167 -20.01 11.85 7.54
N ALA A 168 -19.00 11.71 6.69
CA ALA A 168 -18.22 12.83 6.16
C ALA A 168 -18.81 13.48 4.90
N GLY A 169 -19.80 12.88 4.25
CA GLY A 169 -20.54 13.44 3.10
C GLY A 169 -19.77 13.47 1.77
N GLU A 170 -18.52 13.02 1.71
CA GLU A 170 -17.68 13.10 0.52
C GLU A 170 -17.71 11.80 -0.30
N THR A 171 -18.89 11.48 -0.84
CA THR A 171 -19.12 10.25 -1.58
C THR A 171 -19.20 10.47 -3.10
N LEU A 172 -18.81 9.45 -3.87
CA LEU A 172 -19.02 9.39 -5.31
C LEU A 172 -20.35 8.69 -5.62
N ASN A 173 -21.24 9.36 -6.37
CA ASN A 173 -22.52 8.81 -6.76
C ASN A 173 -22.40 7.72 -7.81
N VAL A 174 -23.18 6.64 -7.65
CA VAL A 174 -23.36 5.58 -8.64
C VAL A 174 -24.68 5.80 -9.36
N ASN A 175 -24.63 6.26 -10.59
CA ASN A 175 -25.78 6.51 -11.42
C ASN A 175 -25.77 5.63 -12.67
N THR A 176 -26.93 5.13 -13.06
CA THR A 176 -27.15 4.54 -14.39
C THR A 176 -27.74 5.60 -15.33
N ASN A 177 -27.72 5.34 -16.64
CA ASN A 177 -28.34 6.26 -17.63
C ASN A 177 -29.89 6.17 -17.64
N SER A 178 -30.51 5.49 -16.68
CA SER A 178 -31.95 5.40 -16.53
C SER A 178 -32.52 6.62 -15.79
N LYS A 179 -33.77 6.97 -16.05
CA LYS A 179 -34.48 8.06 -15.34
C LYS A 179 -34.72 7.70 -13.87
N GLU A 180 -34.96 6.42 -13.57
CA GLU A 180 -35.16 5.91 -12.23
C GLU A 180 -33.86 5.34 -11.65
N PRO A 181 -33.62 5.51 -10.34
CA PRO A 181 -32.46 4.92 -9.68
C PRO A 181 -32.49 3.38 -9.81
N PHE A 182 -31.37 2.77 -10.24
CA PHE A 182 -31.29 1.32 -10.44
C PHE A 182 -31.63 0.52 -9.17
N PHE A 183 -31.26 1.02 -7.99
CA PHE A 183 -31.54 0.38 -6.70
C PHE A 183 -32.81 0.91 -6.01
N ASN A 184 -33.69 1.64 -6.70
CA ASN A 184 -34.82 2.36 -6.14
C ASN A 184 -34.46 3.38 -5.04
N GLN A 185 -33.20 3.69 -4.90
CA GLN A 185 -32.61 4.67 -3.96
C GLN A 185 -31.28 5.17 -4.45
N ASN A 186 -30.78 6.25 -3.85
CA ASN A 186 -29.44 6.73 -4.15
C ASN A 186 -28.37 5.70 -3.75
N ALA A 187 -27.38 5.54 -4.60
CA ALA A 187 -26.27 4.63 -4.38
C ALA A 187 -24.93 5.38 -4.53
N PHE A 188 -23.97 5.00 -3.70
CA PHE A 188 -22.65 5.62 -3.63
C PHE A 188 -21.56 4.56 -3.67
N LEU A 189 -20.36 4.95 -4.05
CA LEU A 189 -19.16 4.13 -3.81
C LEU A 189 -18.78 4.24 -2.34
N GLY A 190 -18.49 3.12 -1.69
CA GLY A 190 -18.24 3.05 -0.26
C GLY A 190 -16.92 3.71 0.15
N VAL A 191 -16.93 4.45 1.25
CA VAL A 191 -15.76 5.09 1.86
C VAL A 191 -15.00 4.16 2.80
N THR A 192 -15.61 3.02 3.21
CA THR A 192 -15.09 1.98 4.11
C THR A 192 -15.91 0.71 4.01
N GLY A 193 -15.31 -0.44 4.27
CA GLY A 193 -16.00 -1.72 4.48
C GLY A 193 -16.31 -2.02 5.94
N GLN A 194 -15.93 -1.13 6.87
CA GLN A 194 -15.93 -1.34 8.31
C GLN A 194 -17.30 -1.77 8.87
N LEU A 195 -18.37 -1.04 8.59
CA LEU A 195 -19.68 -1.33 9.20
C LEU A 195 -20.19 -2.73 8.85
N HIS A 196 -19.92 -3.19 7.63
CA HIS A 196 -20.27 -4.53 7.19
C HIS A 196 -19.37 -5.59 7.82
N ALA A 197 -18.07 -5.32 7.96
CA ALA A 197 -17.14 -6.21 8.65
C ALA A 197 -17.51 -6.33 10.13
N GLU A 198 -17.83 -5.21 10.80
CA GLU A 198 -18.28 -5.21 12.19
C GLU A 198 -19.54 -6.08 12.41
N ALA A 199 -20.52 -6.02 11.49
CA ALA A 199 -21.70 -6.87 11.55
C ALA A 199 -21.31 -8.36 11.50
N TYR A 200 -20.41 -8.74 10.62
CA TYR A 200 -19.95 -10.12 10.50
C TYR A 200 -19.05 -10.57 11.66
N ALA A 201 -18.30 -9.65 12.28
CA ALA A 201 -17.55 -9.95 13.50
C ALA A 201 -18.43 -10.43 14.65
N GLN A 202 -19.71 -9.99 14.69
CA GLN A 202 -20.69 -10.42 15.70
C GLN A 202 -21.14 -11.89 15.55
N GLY A 203 -20.71 -12.58 14.49
CA GLY A 203 -20.96 -14.02 14.31
C GLY A 203 -19.69 -14.83 14.06
N LEU A 204 -18.69 -14.23 13.42
CA LEU A 204 -17.43 -14.89 13.04
C LEU A 204 -16.25 -14.53 13.96
N LYS A 205 -16.42 -13.59 14.87
CA LYS A 205 -15.47 -13.11 15.87
C LYS A 205 -14.28 -12.31 15.30
N LYS A 206 -13.53 -12.83 14.33
CA LYS A 206 -12.36 -12.21 13.72
C LYS A 206 -12.58 -12.13 12.21
N VAL A 207 -12.73 -10.95 11.70
CA VAL A 207 -12.93 -10.73 10.26
C VAL A 207 -12.06 -9.59 9.75
N TYR A 208 -11.85 -9.52 8.45
CA TYR A 208 -11.23 -8.37 7.82
C TYR A 208 -11.75 -8.15 6.40
N THR A 209 -11.73 -6.91 5.96
CA THR A 209 -11.87 -6.55 4.54
C THR A 209 -10.52 -6.15 3.97
N PHE A 210 -10.31 -6.39 2.68
CA PHE A 210 -9.22 -5.82 1.91
C PHE A 210 -9.79 -5.46 0.54
N ALA A 211 -10.26 -4.23 0.41
CA ALA A 211 -11.12 -3.80 -0.69
C ALA A 211 -10.82 -2.36 -1.12
N PRO A 212 -11.17 -1.99 -2.37
CA PRO A 212 -11.13 -0.61 -2.81
C PRO A 212 -12.13 0.25 -2.04
N THR A 213 -11.73 1.47 -1.73
CA THR A 213 -12.53 2.51 -1.07
C THR A 213 -12.42 3.81 -1.85
N PHE A 214 -13.44 4.68 -1.71
CA PHE A 214 -13.60 5.84 -2.55
C PHE A 214 -13.96 7.07 -1.70
N ARG A 215 -13.19 8.15 -1.85
CA ARG A 215 -13.43 9.42 -1.16
C ARG A 215 -13.34 10.57 -2.15
N ALA A 216 -14.37 11.42 -2.19
CA ALA A 216 -14.47 12.53 -3.13
C ALA A 216 -13.79 13.82 -2.63
N GLU A 217 -12.86 13.69 -1.68
CA GLU A 217 -12.12 14.81 -1.10
C GLU A 217 -11.40 15.64 -2.15
N GLN A 218 -11.60 16.96 -2.16
CA GLN A 218 -10.93 17.91 -3.04
C GLN A 218 -9.50 18.22 -2.56
N SER A 219 -8.73 17.17 -2.29
CA SER A 219 -7.37 17.27 -1.77
C SER A 219 -6.32 17.00 -2.84
N HIS A 220 -5.40 17.95 -3.02
CA HIS A 220 -4.28 17.86 -3.95
C HIS A 220 -2.95 17.45 -3.31
N THR A 221 -2.96 16.98 -2.08
CA THR A 221 -1.75 16.60 -1.34
C THR A 221 -1.09 15.35 -1.94
N SER A 222 0.13 15.08 -1.51
CA SER A 222 0.88 13.87 -1.89
C SER A 222 0.38 12.58 -1.20
N ARG A 223 -0.65 12.68 -0.34
CA ARG A 223 -1.12 11.59 0.54
C ARG A 223 -2.57 11.17 0.30
N HIS A 224 -3.28 11.80 -0.67
CA HIS A 224 -4.69 11.54 -0.95
C HIS A 224 -4.91 11.01 -2.37
N LEU A 225 -5.80 10.04 -2.47
CA LEU A 225 -6.34 9.47 -3.71
C LEU A 225 -7.87 9.41 -3.57
N ALA A 226 -8.58 9.54 -4.69
CA ALA A 226 -10.03 9.35 -4.72
C ALA A 226 -10.44 7.87 -4.73
N GLU A 227 -9.54 6.98 -5.17
CA GLU A 227 -9.69 5.52 -5.13
C GLU A 227 -8.40 4.93 -4.56
N PHE A 228 -8.52 4.13 -3.51
CA PHE A 228 -7.41 3.47 -2.82
C PHE A 228 -7.91 2.19 -2.15
N TRP A 229 -7.03 1.42 -1.54
CA TRP A 229 -7.38 0.17 -0.88
C TRP A 229 -7.28 0.31 0.63
N MET A 230 -8.26 -0.27 1.34
CA MET A 230 -8.26 -0.34 2.80
C MET A 230 -8.15 -1.78 3.26
N VAL A 231 -7.37 -1.98 4.33
CA VAL A 231 -7.32 -3.22 5.11
C VAL A 231 -7.99 -2.93 6.44
N GLU A 232 -9.12 -3.56 6.71
CA GLU A 232 -9.98 -3.21 7.84
C GLU A 232 -10.38 -4.46 8.63
N PRO A 233 -9.58 -4.88 9.64
CA PRO A 233 -9.97 -5.94 10.56
C PRO A 233 -10.95 -5.44 11.61
N GLU A 234 -11.92 -6.30 11.96
CA GLU A 234 -12.88 -6.13 13.05
C GLU A 234 -12.90 -7.37 13.93
N VAL A 235 -12.78 -7.17 15.25
CA VAL A 235 -12.64 -8.28 16.20
C VAL A 235 -13.60 -8.10 17.35
N ALA A 236 -14.53 -9.06 17.52
CA ALA A 236 -15.41 -9.11 18.67
C ALA A 236 -14.64 -9.57 19.94
N PHE A 237 -15.05 -9.04 21.08
CA PHE A 237 -14.45 -9.23 22.40
C PHE A 237 -13.07 -8.57 22.59
N TYR A 238 -12.61 -7.73 21.64
CA TYR A 238 -11.40 -6.92 21.80
C TYR A 238 -11.76 -5.53 22.33
N ASN A 239 -10.91 -5.03 23.23
CA ASN A 239 -10.89 -3.63 23.68
C ASN A 239 -9.88 -2.81 22.85
N LEU A 240 -9.78 -1.50 23.16
CA LEU A 240 -8.86 -0.59 22.48
C LEU A 240 -7.40 -1.08 22.53
N LYS A 241 -6.94 -1.58 23.66
CA LYS A 241 -5.56 -2.02 23.84
C LYS A 241 -5.24 -3.28 23.02
N ASP A 242 -6.18 -4.22 22.97
CA ASP A 242 -6.02 -5.46 22.20
C ASP A 242 -5.86 -5.16 20.70
N VAL A 243 -6.66 -4.24 20.16
CA VAL A 243 -6.63 -3.88 18.73
C VAL A 243 -5.39 -3.07 18.37
N ILE A 244 -4.86 -2.25 19.27
CA ILE A 244 -3.59 -1.53 19.10
C ILE A 244 -2.42 -2.51 18.95
N TYR A 245 -2.36 -3.55 19.80
CA TYR A 245 -1.32 -4.58 19.69
C TYR A 245 -1.47 -5.45 18.44
N LEU A 246 -2.71 -5.75 18.02
CA LEU A 246 -2.96 -6.44 16.74
C LEU A 246 -2.42 -5.62 15.57
N ALA A 247 -2.58 -4.29 15.59
CA ALA A 247 -2.08 -3.40 14.54
C ALA A 247 -0.54 -3.39 14.48
N ASP A 248 0.14 -3.31 15.63
CA ASP A 248 1.61 -3.36 15.72
C ASP A 248 2.15 -4.71 15.23
N ASP A 249 1.55 -5.82 15.67
CA ASP A 249 1.96 -7.17 15.28
C ASP A 249 1.80 -7.42 13.78
N LEU A 250 0.66 -7.03 13.21
CA LEU A 250 0.42 -7.11 11.76
C LEU A 250 1.50 -6.35 10.97
N LEU A 251 1.75 -5.08 11.34
CA LEU A 251 2.75 -4.26 10.64
C LEU A 251 4.14 -4.88 10.72
N LYS A 252 4.57 -5.32 11.90
CA LYS A 252 5.87 -5.96 12.10
C LYS A 252 6.01 -7.25 11.30
N ALA A 253 4.98 -8.09 11.29
CA ALA A 253 4.97 -9.34 10.55
C ALA A 253 5.12 -9.11 9.04
N VAL A 254 4.29 -8.22 8.45
CA VAL A 254 4.29 -8.00 7.00
C VAL A 254 5.55 -7.28 6.52
N ILE A 255 6.05 -6.29 7.26
CA ILE A 255 7.29 -5.56 6.93
C ILE A 255 8.49 -6.51 7.01
N SER A 256 8.62 -7.28 8.08
CA SER A 256 9.70 -8.26 8.24
C SER A 256 9.70 -9.30 7.10
N SER A 257 8.52 -9.78 6.71
CA SER A 257 8.39 -10.74 5.61
C SER A 257 8.83 -10.16 4.27
N VAL A 258 8.41 -8.93 3.95
CA VAL A 258 8.78 -8.25 2.71
C VAL A 258 10.29 -7.97 2.63
N LEU A 259 10.91 -7.49 3.72
CA LEU A 259 12.36 -7.28 3.78
C LEU A 259 13.15 -8.58 3.47
N LYS A 260 12.64 -9.74 3.92
CA LYS A 260 13.26 -11.05 3.65
C LYS A 260 13.02 -11.56 2.23
N LYS A 261 11.82 -11.35 1.67
CA LYS A 261 11.40 -11.95 0.39
C LYS A 261 11.76 -11.11 -0.83
N TYR A 262 12.03 -9.81 -0.66
CA TYR A 262 12.32 -8.85 -1.74
C TYR A 262 13.61 -8.05 -1.48
N PRO A 263 14.75 -8.72 -1.17
CA PRO A 263 15.97 -8.02 -0.76
C PRO A 263 16.55 -7.13 -1.87
N ASP A 264 16.46 -7.54 -3.14
CA ASP A 264 17.01 -6.78 -4.26
C ASP A 264 16.18 -5.53 -4.54
N GLU A 265 14.85 -5.65 -4.53
CA GLU A 265 13.91 -4.54 -4.66
C GLU A 265 14.09 -3.53 -3.52
N MET A 266 14.18 -4.02 -2.29
CA MET A 266 14.41 -3.17 -1.12
C MET A 266 15.78 -2.47 -1.17
N LYS A 267 16.84 -3.15 -1.61
CA LYS A 267 18.16 -2.55 -1.79
C LYS A 267 18.15 -1.44 -2.85
N LEU A 268 17.43 -1.63 -3.95
CA LEU A 268 17.26 -0.59 -4.96
C LEU A 268 16.57 0.65 -4.35
N LEU A 269 15.45 0.45 -3.65
CA LEU A 269 14.71 1.54 -3.03
C LEU A 269 15.52 2.26 -1.93
N ASP A 270 16.28 1.51 -1.15
CA ASP A 270 17.17 2.03 -0.11
C ASP A 270 18.24 2.95 -0.70
N SER A 271 18.86 2.53 -1.82
CA SER A 271 19.89 3.34 -2.52
C SER A 271 19.34 4.70 -2.99
N LEU A 272 18.05 4.79 -3.30
CA LEU A 272 17.37 6.04 -3.67
C LEU A 272 17.04 6.92 -2.46
N LYS A 273 17.24 6.42 -1.25
CA LYS A 273 16.96 7.08 0.04
C LYS A 273 18.22 7.20 0.91
N ASN A 274 19.37 7.45 0.30
CA ASN A 274 20.67 7.60 0.97
C ASN A 274 21.02 6.43 1.89
N ASN A 275 20.51 5.21 1.60
CA ASN A 275 20.65 4.00 2.39
C ASN A 275 20.04 4.09 3.82
N GLU A 276 18.98 4.86 3.99
CA GLU A 276 18.29 5.06 5.28
C GLU A 276 16.97 4.30 5.40
N LEU A 277 16.38 3.82 4.29
CA LEU A 277 15.07 3.18 4.27
C LEU A 277 15.07 1.87 5.08
N ILE A 278 15.99 0.95 4.76
CA ILE A 278 16.07 -0.35 5.43
C ILE A 278 16.41 -0.18 6.91
N SER A 279 17.29 0.75 7.25
CA SER A 279 17.63 1.03 8.66
C SER A 279 16.43 1.59 9.44
N THR A 280 15.61 2.44 8.81
CA THR A 280 14.38 2.98 9.40
C THR A 280 13.34 1.88 9.63
N LEU A 281 13.13 0.98 8.66
CA LEU A 281 12.21 -0.14 8.81
C LEU A 281 12.68 -1.14 9.88
N ASN A 282 13.98 -1.46 9.95
CA ASN A 282 14.53 -2.30 11.01
C ASN A 282 14.36 -1.67 12.39
N ARG A 283 14.57 -0.35 12.52
CA ARG A 283 14.32 0.37 13.78
C ARG A 283 12.84 0.29 14.18
N PHE A 284 11.90 0.37 13.24
CA PHE A 284 10.48 0.15 13.51
C PHE A 284 10.21 -1.27 14.04
N LEU A 285 10.85 -2.31 13.44
CA LEU A 285 10.70 -3.70 13.87
C LEU A 285 11.25 -3.94 15.28
N ASP A 286 12.37 -3.30 15.63
CA ASP A 286 13.07 -3.48 16.90
C ASP A 286 12.42 -2.68 18.06
N ASN A 287 11.77 -1.56 17.74
CA ASN A 287 11.18 -0.69 18.75
C ASN A 287 9.86 -1.24 19.29
N LYS A 288 9.66 -1.07 20.59
CA LYS A 288 8.36 -1.32 21.21
C LYS A 288 7.40 -0.17 20.86
N LEU A 289 6.14 -0.54 20.65
CA LEU A 289 5.07 0.43 20.48
C LEU A 289 4.88 1.25 21.75
N THR A 290 4.89 2.56 21.63
CA THR A 290 4.50 3.50 22.70
C THR A 290 3.00 3.78 22.61
N ILE A 291 2.31 3.80 23.75
CA ILE A 291 0.91 4.26 23.83
C ILE A 291 0.93 5.60 24.55
N MET A 292 0.36 6.63 23.96
CA MET A 292 0.36 8.01 24.48
C MET A 292 -1.06 8.59 24.41
N GLU A 293 -1.47 9.24 25.48
CA GLU A 293 -2.75 9.98 25.51
C GLU A 293 -2.71 11.20 24.56
N TYR A 294 -3.80 11.45 23.82
CA TYR A 294 -3.91 12.64 22.99
C TYR A 294 -3.63 13.94 23.77
N LYS A 295 -4.14 14.04 25.00
CA LYS A 295 -3.86 15.16 25.89
C LYS A 295 -2.37 15.37 26.18
N GLU A 296 -1.63 14.27 26.33
CA GLU A 296 -0.18 14.32 26.54
C GLU A 296 0.54 14.75 25.24
N ALA A 297 0.14 14.21 24.10
CA ALA A 297 0.69 14.61 22.81
C ALA A 297 0.56 16.11 22.57
N VAL A 298 -0.62 16.70 22.77
CA VAL A 298 -0.85 18.14 22.65
C VAL A 298 0.05 18.92 23.60
N LYS A 299 0.17 18.48 24.87
CA LYS A 299 1.04 19.13 25.87
C LYS A 299 2.52 19.12 25.48
N LEU A 300 2.99 18.07 24.79
CA LEU A 300 4.37 17.96 24.32
C LEU A 300 4.63 18.80 23.07
N LEU A 301 3.61 19.03 22.23
CA LEU A 301 3.70 19.86 21.03
C LEU A 301 3.66 21.37 21.34
N GLU A 302 2.86 21.79 22.32
CA GLU A 302 2.63 23.21 22.63
C GLU A 302 3.93 24.04 22.80
N PRO A 303 4.96 23.59 23.54
CA PRO A 303 6.23 24.30 23.68
C PRO A 303 7.05 24.40 22.39
N LYS A 304 6.65 23.65 21.36
CA LYS A 304 7.33 23.54 20.06
C LYS A 304 6.57 24.19 18.90
N LYS A 305 5.47 24.87 19.19
CA LYS A 305 4.54 25.46 18.20
C LYS A 305 5.19 26.29 17.11
N ASP A 306 6.29 27.00 17.44
CA ASP A 306 6.99 27.83 16.46
C ASP A 306 7.75 27.04 15.39
N GLN A 307 7.86 25.72 15.53
CA GLN A 307 8.48 24.81 14.55
C GLN A 307 7.49 24.31 13.49
N PHE A 308 6.19 24.61 13.64
CA PHE A 308 5.12 24.12 12.79
C PHE A 308 4.52 25.23 11.93
N GLU A 309 3.95 24.85 10.79
CA GLU A 309 3.12 25.75 10.00
C GLU A 309 1.81 26.04 10.75
N GLU A 310 1.15 24.99 11.28
CA GLU A 310 -0.02 25.12 12.17
C GLU A 310 0.44 25.29 13.62
N LYS A 311 0.45 26.56 14.06
CA LYS A 311 0.95 26.97 15.40
C LYS A 311 -0.11 26.97 16.49
N ASN A 312 -1.38 26.83 16.14
CA ASN A 312 -2.48 26.91 17.09
C ASN A 312 -2.70 25.55 17.76
N ILE A 313 -1.90 25.27 18.80
CA ILE A 313 -1.88 23.98 19.50
C ILE A 313 -2.70 24.06 20.78
N PHE A 314 -3.82 23.33 20.83
CA PHE A 314 -4.73 23.26 21.98
C PHE A 314 -5.46 21.92 22.04
N PHE A 315 -5.98 21.57 23.20
CA PHE A 315 -6.81 20.38 23.34
C PHE A 315 -8.12 20.52 22.53
N GLY A 316 -8.36 19.62 21.59
CA GLY A 316 -9.50 19.67 20.67
C GLY A 316 -9.12 20.03 19.23
N MET A 317 -7.84 20.33 18.96
CA MET A 317 -7.36 20.51 17.59
C MET A 317 -7.17 19.17 16.88
N ASP A 318 -7.34 19.14 15.57
CA ASP A 318 -6.89 17.99 14.78
C ASP A 318 -5.36 18.03 14.60
N LEU A 319 -4.70 16.88 14.76
CA LEU A 319 -3.25 16.80 14.60
C LEU A 319 -2.92 16.81 13.10
N SER A 320 -2.20 17.85 12.66
CA SER A 320 -1.69 17.89 11.29
C SER A 320 -0.59 16.85 11.05
N SER A 321 -0.32 16.52 9.78
CA SER A 321 0.76 15.59 9.43
C SER A 321 2.14 15.96 9.97
N GLU A 322 2.43 17.25 10.15
CA GLU A 322 3.70 17.70 10.72
C GLU A 322 3.78 17.41 12.22
N HIS A 323 2.66 17.59 12.95
CA HIS A 323 2.55 17.24 14.36
C HIS A 323 2.74 15.74 14.59
N GLU A 324 2.04 14.90 13.80
CA GLU A 324 2.13 13.45 13.86
C GLU A 324 3.56 12.95 13.61
N LYS A 325 4.21 13.46 12.55
CA LYS A 325 5.61 13.13 12.25
C LYS A 325 6.54 13.56 13.37
N TYR A 326 6.35 14.78 13.90
CA TYR A 326 7.18 15.28 14.99
C TYR A 326 7.07 14.39 16.24
N ILE A 327 5.86 13.94 16.59
CA ILE A 327 5.64 13.01 17.70
C ILE A 327 6.39 11.70 17.45
N ALA A 328 6.20 11.09 16.30
CA ALA A 328 6.81 9.80 15.97
C ALA A 328 8.34 9.86 15.83
N GLU A 329 8.88 10.95 15.23
CA GLU A 329 10.31 11.07 14.91
C GLU A 329 11.14 11.71 16.04
N LYS A 330 10.60 12.76 16.68
CA LYS A 330 11.37 13.60 17.60
C LYS A 330 11.05 13.35 19.06
N ILE A 331 9.79 13.02 19.38
CA ILE A 331 9.39 12.76 20.77
C ILE A 331 9.61 11.29 21.12
N VAL A 332 9.09 10.36 20.31
CA VAL A 332 9.13 8.92 20.59
C VAL A 332 10.29 8.23 19.89
N ASN A 333 10.70 8.72 18.73
CA ASN A 333 11.69 8.08 17.83
C ASN A 333 11.33 6.62 17.49
N GLY A 334 10.05 6.38 17.18
CA GLY A 334 9.50 5.06 16.89
C GLY A 334 7.98 5.07 16.70
N PRO A 335 7.37 3.87 16.62
CA PRO A 335 5.92 3.79 16.51
C PRO A 335 5.22 4.25 17.79
N VAL A 336 4.15 5.01 17.62
CA VAL A 336 3.34 5.49 18.75
C VAL A 336 1.85 5.44 18.41
N ALA A 337 1.05 4.88 19.30
CA ALA A 337 -0.40 4.93 19.24
C ALA A 337 -0.89 6.09 20.12
N ILE A 338 -1.42 7.12 19.50
CA ILE A 338 -2.11 8.21 20.21
C ILE A 338 -3.53 7.76 20.48
N ILE A 339 -3.97 7.84 21.75
CA ILE A 339 -5.28 7.33 22.17
C ILE A 339 -6.16 8.41 22.80
N ASN A 340 -7.47 8.11 22.92
CA ASN A 340 -8.45 8.90 23.64
C ASN A 340 -8.59 10.33 23.09
N TYR A 341 -8.89 10.41 21.79
CA TYR A 341 -9.15 11.66 21.10
C TYR A 341 -10.43 12.36 21.56
N PRO A 342 -10.53 13.68 21.44
CA PRO A 342 -11.78 14.40 21.60
C PRO A 342 -12.87 13.84 20.69
N LYS A 343 -14.08 13.66 21.20
CA LYS A 343 -15.19 13.04 20.45
C LYS A 343 -15.57 13.83 19.20
N GLU A 344 -15.37 15.13 19.20
CA GLU A 344 -15.68 16.03 18.09
C GLU A 344 -14.83 15.77 16.84
N LEU A 345 -13.64 15.20 17.02
CA LEU A 345 -12.69 14.90 15.95
C LEU A 345 -12.87 13.51 15.32
N LYS A 346 -13.74 12.68 15.90
CA LYS A 346 -13.82 11.24 15.54
C LYS A 346 -15.26 10.83 15.17
N ALA A 347 -15.33 9.74 14.41
CA ALA A 347 -16.58 9.22 13.84
C ALA A 347 -17.60 8.77 14.92
N PHE A 348 -18.86 8.69 14.52
CA PHE A 348 -20.02 8.44 15.40
C PHE A 348 -20.00 7.08 16.10
N TYR A 349 -19.37 6.08 15.51
CA TYR A 349 -19.38 4.68 15.98
C TYR A 349 -18.35 4.36 17.04
N MET A 350 -17.51 5.32 17.44
CA MET A 350 -16.43 5.09 18.39
C MET A 350 -16.93 5.13 19.84
N TYR A 351 -16.44 4.23 20.68
CA TYR A 351 -16.84 4.09 22.09
C TYR A 351 -16.58 5.36 22.87
N GLN A 352 -17.63 5.95 23.44
CA GLN A 352 -17.52 7.15 24.28
C GLN A 352 -16.97 6.77 25.66
N ASN A 353 -15.85 7.39 26.05
CA ASN A 353 -15.24 7.21 27.38
C ASN A 353 -16.12 7.80 28.49
N ASP A 354 -15.86 7.41 29.73
CA ASP A 354 -16.65 7.82 30.90
C ASP A 354 -16.55 9.33 31.21
N ASP A 355 -15.50 9.99 30.72
CA ASP A 355 -15.30 11.44 30.80
C ASP A 355 -16.30 12.25 29.95
N LYS A 356 -17.03 11.58 29.05
CA LYS A 356 -18.02 12.12 28.09
C LYS A 356 -17.42 13.14 27.09
N LYS A 357 -16.11 13.31 27.07
CA LYS A 357 -15.35 14.26 26.23
C LYS A 357 -14.51 13.56 25.17
N THR A 358 -14.05 12.36 25.49
CA THR A 358 -13.17 11.60 24.61
C THR A 358 -13.83 10.30 24.15
N VAL A 359 -13.25 9.71 23.09
CA VAL A 359 -13.63 8.39 22.57
C VAL A 359 -12.42 7.48 22.58
N ALA A 360 -12.67 6.17 22.72
CA ALA A 360 -11.65 5.13 22.69
C ALA A 360 -11.16 4.88 21.24
N ALA A 361 -10.61 5.92 20.64
CA ALA A 361 -9.95 5.92 19.34
C ALA A 361 -8.45 5.81 19.49
N PHE A 362 -7.78 5.35 18.43
CA PHE A 362 -6.34 5.46 18.32
C PHE A 362 -5.91 5.77 16.88
N ASP A 363 -4.83 6.53 16.75
CA ASP A 363 -4.08 6.66 15.51
C ASP A 363 -2.65 6.16 15.76
N LEU A 364 -2.21 5.18 14.97
CA LEU A 364 -0.85 4.65 15.03
C LEU A 364 0.03 5.44 14.06
N LEU A 365 0.96 6.18 14.64
CA LEU A 365 1.88 7.03 13.91
C LEU A 365 3.23 6.34 13.73
N VAL A 366 3.83 6.54 12.56
CA VAL A 366 5.17 6.04 12.24
C VAL A 366 6.07 7.16 11.71
N PRO A 367 7.39 7.10 11.94
CA PRO A 367 8.34 8.04 11.38
C PRO A 367 8.21 8.17 9.85
N GLY A 368 8.32 9.38 9.31
CA GLY A 368 8.27 9.67 7.87
C GLY A 368 6.86 9.78 7.28
N ILE A 369 5.87 9.10 7.85
CA ILE A 369 4.49 9.12 7.38
C ILE A 369 3.56 9.93 8.30
N GLY A 370 3.67 9.80 9.61
CA GLY A 370 2.64 10.19 10.56
C GLY A 370 1.60 9.10 10.71
N GLU A 371 0.31 9.42 10.65
CA GLU A 371 -0.77 8.44 10.73
C GLU A 371 -0.70 7.41 9.60
N LEU A 372 -0.55 6.15 10.00
CA LEU A 372 -0.59 4.98 9.13
C LEU A 372 -1.85 4.14 9.35
N ILE A 373 -2.34 4.06 10.58
CA ILE A 373 -3.52 3.30 11.00
C ILE A 373 -4.39 4.17 11.86
N GLY A 374 -5.69 4.23 11.56
CA GLY A 374 -6.72 4.75 12.44
C GLY A 374 -7.66 3.66 12.91
N GLY A 375 -8.03 3.66 14.20
CA GLY A 375 -8.90 2.63 14.75
C GLY A 375 -9.60 3.02 16.04
N SER A 376 -10.46 2.15 16.54
CA SER A 376 -11.18 2.38 17.79
C SER A 376 -11.80 1.12 18.37
N GLN A 377 -12.15 1.19 19.63
CA GLN A 377 -13.22 0.37 20.19
C GLN A 377 -14.56 0.90 19.67
N ARG A 378 -15.50 0.00 19.36
CA ARG A 378 -16.80 0.34 18.79
C ARG A 378 -17.82 0.60 19.90
N GLU A 379 -18.72 1.56 19.69
CA GLU A 379 -19.78 1.84 20.65
C GLU A 379 -20.75 0.66 20.72
N SER A 380 -20.82 0.03 21.86
CA SER A 380 -21.66 -1.14 22.11
C SER A 380 -23.03 -0.81 22.74
N ARG A 381 -23.18 0.42 23.25
CA ARG A 381 -24.40 0.87 23.92
C ARG A 381 -25.34 1.53 22.91
N TYR A 382 -26.51 0.94 22.71
CA TYR A 382 -27.50 1.40 21.73
C TYR A 382 -27.84 2.90 21.92
N GLU A 383 -28.15 3.29 23.16
CA GLU A 383 -28.59 4.65 23.48
C GLU A 383 -27.46 5.68 23.19
N LYS A 384 -26.21 5.30 23.46
CA LYS A 384 -25.06 6.18 23.20
C LYS A 384 -24.79 6.37 21.72
N LEU A 385 -24.92 5.30 20.95
CA LEU A 385 -24.79 5.36 19.50
C LEU A 385 -25.92 6.20 18.88
N GLU A 386 -27.15 6.00 19.31
CA GLU A 386 -28.31 6.78 18.85
C GLU A 386 -28.18 8.27 19.23
N GLU A 387 -27.76 8.56 20.47
CA GLU A 387 -27.48 9.93 20.94
C GLU A 387 -26.42 10.61 20.04
N ARG A 388 -25.37 9.88 19.72
CA ARG A 388 -24.27 10.41 18.88
C ARG A 388 -24.69 10.69 17.44
N LEU A 389 -25.52 9.85 16.83
CA LEU A 389 -26.09 10.10 15.51
C LEU A 389 -26.95 11.37 15.50
N LYS A 390 -27.75 11.59 16.56
CA LYS A 390 -28.56 12.81 16.72
C LYS A 390 -27.68 14.06 16.89
N GLU A 391 -26.64 14.00 17.71
CA GLU A 391 -25.68 15.11 17.89
C GLU A 391 -25.04 15.52 16.55
N LEU A 392 -24.66 14.57 15.74
CA LEU A 392 -24.00 14.79 14.45
C LEU A 392 -24.98 15.04 13.30
N LYS A 393 -26.31 15.01 13.58
CA LYS A 393 -27.39 15.15 12.58
C LYS A 393 -27.30 14.14 11.42
N ILE A 394 -26.80 12.95 11.71
CA ILE A 394 -26.73 11.85 10.75
C ILE A 394 -28.12 11.18 10.71
N LYS A 395 -28.62 10.94 9.50
CA LYS A 395 -29.88 10.23 9.30
C LYS A 395 -29.79 8.81 9.82
N GLN A 396 -30.74 8.41 10.64
CA GLN A 396 -30.75 7.10 11.29
C GLN A 396 -31.25 5.99 10.36
N GLU A 397 -32.19 6.29 9.45
CA GLU A 397 -32.86 5.29 8.62
C GLU A 397 -31.87 4.42 7.82
N PRO A 398 -30.85 4.95 7.12
CA PRO A 398 -29.90 4.11 6.41
C PRO A 398 -28.98 3.29 7.31
N LEU A 399 -28.90 3.63 8.60
CA LEU A 399 -28.04 2.99 9.61
C LEU A 399 -28.84 2.17 10.64
N GLN A 400 -30.18 2.01 10.46
CA GLN A 400 -31.00 1.28 11.41
C GLN A 400 -30.51 -0.15 11.64
N TRP A 401 -30.12 -0.85 10.57
CA TRP A 401 -29.54 -2.20 10.66
C TRP A 401 -28.27 -2.25 11.52
N TYR A 402 -27.46 -1.22 11.48
CA TYR A 402 -26.23 -1.10 12.26
C TYR A 402 -26.53 -0.83 13.75
N LEU A 403 -27.50 0.03 14.04
CA LEU A 403 -28.02 0.23 15.39
C LEU A 403 -28.60 -1.05 15.99
N ASP A 404 -29.39 -1.79 15.19
CA ASP A 404 -30.07 -3.00 15.64
C ASP A 404 -29.09 -4.13 16.05
N LEU A 405 -27.87 -4.14 15.51
CA LEU A 405 -26.82 -5.05 15.99
C LEU A 405 -26.71 -5.00 17.53
N ARG A 406 -26.78 -3.80 18.13
CA ARG A 406 -26.65 -3.60 19.57
C ARG A 406 -27.77 -4.22 20.40
N LYS A 407 -28.90 -4.50 19.77
CA LYS A 407 -30.07 -5.14 20.43
C LYS A 407 -29.99 -6.67 20.45
N PHE A 408 -29.16 -7.25 19.59
CA PHE A 408 -29.16 -8.70 19.33
C PHE A 408 -27.91 -9.40 19.87
N GLY A 409 -27.52 -9.10 21.11
CA GLY A 409 -26.40 -9.78 21.77
C GLY A 409 -25.03 -9.30 21.30
N TYR A 410 -24.91 -8.02 21.01
CA TYR A 410 -23.67 -7.40 20.55
C TYR A 410 -22.53 -7.57 21.54
N ALA A 411 -21.45 -8.22 21.12
CA ALA A 411 -20.21 -8.28 21.87
C ALA A 411 -19.38 -7.00 21.67
N PRO A 412 -18.79 -6.42 22.73
CA PRO A 412 -17.82 -5.35 22.54
C PRO A 412 -16.81 -5.71 21.45
N SER A 413 -16.56 -4.81 20.53
CA SER A 413 -15.65 -5.05 19.41
C SER A 413 -14.73 -3.87 19.15
N SER A 414 -13.64 -4.13 18.46
CA SER A 414 -12.65 -3.13 18.09
C SER A 414 -12.08 -3.46 16.72
N GLY A 415 -11.68 -2.43 15.99
CA GLY A 415 -11.08 -2.59 14.68
C GLY A 415 -10.28 -1.36 14.27
N PHE A 416 -9.62 -1.47 13.13
CA PHE A 416 -8.84 -0.38 12.55
C PHE A 416 -8.84 -0.42 11.03
N GLY A 417 -8.42 0.67 10.42
CA GLY A 417 -8.20 0.78 8.98
C GLY A 417 -6.76 1.12 8.65
N ILE A 418 -6.17 0.40 7.70
CA ILE A 418 -4.88 0.74 7.09
C ILE A 418 -5.14 1.20 5.67
N GLY A 419 -4.76 2.44 5.34
CA GLY A 419 -4.64 2.86 3.96
C GLY A 419 -3.50 2.10 3.30
N PHE A 420 -3.80 1.15 2.43
CA PHE A 420 -2.80 0.24 1.89
C PHE A 420 -1.72 0.98 1.11
N GLU A 421 -2.07 2.01 0.36
CA GLU A 421 -1.10 2.85 -0.35
C GLU A 421 -0.18 3.60 0.60
N ARG A 422 -0.66 4.05 1.77
CA ARG A 422 0.21 4.66 2.81
C ARG A 422 1.20 3.63 3.37
N LEU A 423 0.77 2.38 3.56
CA LEU A 423 1.68 1.30 3.96
C LEU A 423 2.73 1.03 2.88
N VAL A 424 2.34 0.99 1.60
CA VAL A 424 3.30 0.84 0.49
C VAL A 424 4.26 2.02 0.45
N MET A 425 3.79 3.27 0.63
CA MET A 425 4.67 4.45 0.75
C MET A 425 5.68 4.28 1.88
N TYR A 426 5.24 3.85 3.05
CA TYR A 426 6.11 3.65 4.21
C TYR A 426 7.22 2.63 3.93
N VAL A 427 6.85 1.47 3.39
CA VAL A 427 7.79 0.37 3.11
C VAL A 427 8.73 0.67 1.94
N THR A 428 8.28 1.45 0.95
CA THR A 428 9.08 1.79 -0.24
C THR A 428 9.83 3.12 -0.12
N GLY A 429 9.53 3.92 0.91
CA GLY A 429 10.09 5.25 1.09
C GLY A 429 9.59 6.28 0.07
N MET A 430 8.52 5.99 -0.69
CA MET A 430 8.00 6.93 -1.68
C MET A 430 7.29 8.11 -1.04
N ALA A 431 7.56 9.31 -1.55
CA ALA A 431 7.02 10.55 -0.99
C ALA A 431 5.62 10.89 -1.51
N ASN A 432 5.16 10.26 -2.60
CA ASN A 432 3.89 10.57 -3.22
C ASN A 432 3.07 9.29 -3.46
N ILE A 433 1.84 9.29 -2.97
CA ILE A 433 0.92 8.15 -3.05
C ILE A 433 0.58 7.73 -4.48
N ARG A 434 0.68 8.66 -5.46
CA ARG A 434 0.45 8.37 -6.89
C ARG A 434 1.49 7.41 -7.48
N ASP A 435 2.64 7.23 -6.79
CA ASP A 435 3.73 6.38 -7.28
C ASP A 435 3.63 4.93 -6.81
N VAL A 436 2.75 4.65 -5.86
CA VAL A 436 2.59 3.32 -5.24
C VAL A 436 1.30 2.59 -5.63
N ILE A 437 0.51 3.17 -6.52
CA ILE A 437 -0.68 2.55 -7.11
C ILE A 437 -0.54 2.53 -8.64
N PRO A 438 -0.97 1.47 -9.36
CA PRO A 438 -0.78 1.38 -10.81
C PRO A 438 -1.37 2.55 -11.62
N PHE A 439 -2.62 2.92 -11.36
CA PHE A 439 -3.37 3.97 -12.03
C PHE A 439 -4.01 4.88 -10.98
N PRO A 440 -3.36 5.99 -10.59
CA PRO A 440 -3.87 6.87 -9.55
C PRO A 440 -5.12 7.63 -10.01
N ARG A 441 -6.11 7.72 -9.11
CA ARG A 441 -7.31 8.54 -9.26
C ARG A 441 -7.25 9.70 -8.27
N THR A 442 -7.27 10.91 -8.78
CA THR A 442 -7.23 12.13 -7.94
C THR A 442 -8.12 13.20 -8.56
N PRO A 443 -8.51 14.25 -7.82
CA PRO A 443 -9.23 15.37 -8.41
C PRO A 443 -8.57 15.86 -9.69
N GLY A 444 -9.36 15.99 -10.76
CA GLY A 444 -8.87 16.40 -12.09
C GLY A 444 -8.05 15.37 -12.86
N ASN A 445 -7.86 14.14 -12.35
CA ASN A 445 -7.11 13.09 -13.06
C ASN A 445 -7.83 11.75 -13.07
N LEU A 446 -8.33 11.39 -14.25
CA LEU A 446 -8.96 10.10 -14.57
C LEU A 446 -8.32 9.51 -15.85
N LYS A 447 -7.03 9.73 -16.06
CA LYS A 447 -6.32 9.19 -17.22
C LYS A 447 -6.29 7.65 -17.18
N MET A 448 -6.73 7.01 -18.27
CA MET A 448 -6.74 5.55 -18.52
C MET A 448 -7.69 4.78 -17.62
#